data_d1ec0e9847cdb7bb85b4ce72fd851abc
#
_entry.id   d1ec0e9847cdb7bb85b4ce72fd851abc
#
_cell.length_a   1.000
_cell.length_b   1.000
_cell.length_c   1.000
_cell.angle_alpha   90.00
_cell.angle_beta   90.00
_cell.angle_gamma   90.00
#
_symmetry.space_group_name_H-M   'P 1'
#
loop_
_entity.id
_entity.type
_entity.pdbx_description
1 polymer ?
#
loop_
_entity_poly.entity_id
_entity_poly.type
_entity_poly.pdbx_seq_one_letter_code
_entity_poly.pdbx_strand_id
1 'polypeptide(L)'
;MANTNLLKIEFNRVGYDPFIDFLKGICIVLIILNHCIPSELRTQILFPIWGSPAVPIFLMIQVFHFYKKGIDVAKPDFCKMWKRVVRPFLIVEVIILAILLYSEYPDHTIPSSRDIVYILTGGPGAYYPWIYIQFALLLPLFRPFVKVRNVYALIVFILLSQSAEMICAFISMPEWLYRMSFLRYIFLIYLGFLLATQGFTLNRKALLLSIVSVASAFLFSYSSFDFSPYFYHVKAWSTCHWICYVYIAFFIILCLKVIYTYINNYVFSAVITQIGKYSYEIYLFQLLYFSCFSEFIINQFSIQDKTLIIIFISTLLCIIPVLLYKQLIGKLKNKEKITK
;
A
#
# COMPACT_ATOMS: atom_id res chain seq x y z
N MET A 1 -3.98 39.89 -12.47
CA MET A 1 -4.38 38.61 -11.81
C MET A 1 -3.30 37.60 -12.11
N ALA A 2 -2.41 37.34 -11.16
CA ALA A 2 -1.31 36.38 -11.36
C ALA A 2 -1.89 34.97 -11.42
N ASN A 3 -1.51 34.25 -12.45
CA ASN A 3 -1.94 32.87 -12.72
C ASN A 3 -1.43 31.95 -11.59
N THR A 4 -2.28 31.66 -10.59
CA THR A 4 -1.93 30.97 -9.35
C THR A 4 -1.98 29.44 -9.47
N ASN A 5 -1.98 28.89 -10.70
CA ASN A 5 -1.87 27.46 -10.93
C ASN A 5 -0.40 27.04 -10.79
N LEU A 6 0.04 26.78 -9.55
CA LEU A 6 1.43 26.49 -9.25
C LEU A 6 1.91 25.16 -9.87
N LEU A 7 1.06 24.14 -9.98
CA LEU A 7 1.35 22.88 -10.68
C LEU A 7 0.05 22.14 -10.98
N LYS A 8 -0.28 21.95 -12.23
CA LYS A 8 -1.30 21.00 -12.66
C LYS A 8 -0.61 19.75 -13.15
N ILE A 9 -0.77 18.64 -12.44
CA ILE A 9 -0.24 17.36 -12.86
C ILE A 9 -1.36 16.58 -13.51
N GLU A 10 -1.24 16.39 -14.83
CA GLU A 10 -2.13 15.55 -15.58
C GLU A 10 -1.59 14.11 -15.60
N PHE A 11 -2.42 13.17 -15.19
CA PHE A 11 -2.15 11.75 -15.38
C PHE A 11 -2.67 11.33 -16.75
N ASN A 12 -1.91 10.51 -17.43
CA ASN A 12 -2.36 9.95 -18.69
C ASN A 12 -3.62 9.11 -18.46
N ARG A 13 -4.79 9.60 -18.89
CA ARG A 13 -6.10 8.99 -18.64
C ARG A 13 -6.29 7.68 -19.42
N VAL A 14 -5.63 7.58 -20.55
CA VAL A 14 -5.74 6.42 -21.45
C VAL A 14 -4.33 5.96 -21.81
N GLY A 15 -3.95 4.77 -21.37
CA GLY A 15 -2.66 4.19 -21.69
C GLY A 15 -1.82 3.80 -20.48
N TYR A 16 -0.59 3.40 -20.75
CA TYR A 16 0.43 3.05 -19.77
C TYR A 16 1.14 4.33 -19.30
N ASP A 17 1.16 4.57 -17.98
CA ASP A 17 1.94 5.65 -17.37
C ASP A 17 3.09 5.04 -16.55
N PRO A 18 4.35 5.17 -17.00
CA PRO A 18 5.52 4.63 -16.31
C PRO A 18 5.69 5.21 -14.89
N PHE A 19 5.18 6.41 -14.63
CA PHE A 19 5.19 7.00 -13.30
C PHE A 19 4.42 6.14 -12.27
N ILE A 20 3.30 5.53 -12.69
CA ILE A 20 2.54 4.64 -11.79
C ILE A 20 3.38 3.44 -11.36
N ASP A 21 4.16 2.87 -12.26
CA ASP A 21 5.08 1.78 -11.89
C ASP A 21 6.26 2.30 -11.05
N PHE A 22 6.81 3.47 -11.36
CA PHE A 22 7.80 4.11 -10.49
C PHE A 22 7.26 4.32 -9.07
N LEU A 23 6.05 4.86 -8.93
CA LEU A 23 5.38 5.07 -7.64
C LEU A 23 5.17 3.75 -6.87
N LYS A 24 4.73 2.68 -7.56
CA LYS A 24 4.63 1.34 -6.95
C LYS A 24 6.00 0.79 -6.52
N GLY A 25 7.05 1.07 -7.30
CA GLY A 25 8.41 0.69 -6.97
C GLY A 25 8.91 1.33 -5.68
N ILE A 26 8.71 2.63 -5.51
CA ILE A 26 9.00 3.32 -4.25
C ILE A 26 8.18 2.71 -3.11
N CYS A 27 6.88 2.52 -3.31
CA CYS A 27 6.00 1.99 -2.26
C CYS A 27 6.41 0.58 -1.79
N ILE A 28 6.76 -0.35 -2.69
CA ILE A 28 7.14 -1.70 -2.27
C ILE A 28 8.48 -1.70 -1.52
N VAL A 29 9.43 -0.86 -1.90
CA VAL A 29 10.68 -0.67 -1.14
C VAL A 29 10.37 -0.14 0.26
N LEU A 30 9.51 0.87 0.40
CA LEU A 30 9.09 1.39 1.70
C LEU A 30 8.39 0.35 2.57
N ILE A 31 7.59 -0.54 2.00
CA ILE A 31 6.97 -1.64 2.74
C ILE A 31 8.02 -2.61 3.28
N ILE A 32 9.01 -2.99 2.46
CA ILE A 32 10.13 -3.83 2.92
C ILE A 32 10.89 -3.14 4.06
N LEU A 33 11.23 -1.87 3.90
CA LEU A 33 11.89 -1.07 4.93
C LEU A 33 11.10 -1.02 6.23
N ASN A 34 9.78 -0.90 6.16
CA ASN A 34 8.91 -0.90 7.34
C ASN A 34 9.02 -2.19 8.18
N HIS A 35 9.36 -3.31 7.56
CA HIS A 35 9.56 -4.59 8.26
C HIS A 35 11.00 -4.79 8.77
N CYS A 36 11.97 -4.07 8.20
CA CYS A 36 13.39 -4.19 8.57
C CYS A 36 13.82 -3.18 9.64
N ILE A 37 13.19 -1.99 9.69
CA ILE A 37 13.62 -0.91 10.57
C ILE A 37 13.05 -1.13 11.98
N PRO A 38 13.88 -1.14 13.03
CA PRO A 38 13.44 -1.23 14.43
C PRO A 38 12.46 -0.11 14.80
N SER A 39 11.57 -0.36 15.77
CA SER A 39 10.53 0.59 16.20
C SER A 39 11.09 1.93 16.65
N GLU A 40 12.18 1.90 17.41
CA GLU A 40 12.85 3.09 17.95
C GLU A 40 13.40 3.96 16.81
N LEU A 41 14.11 3.35 15.86
CA LEU A 41 14.66 4.06 14.71
C LEU A 41 13.55 4.61 13.81
N ARG A 42 12.45 3.86 13.59
CA ARG A 42 11.29 4.35 12.84
C ARG A 42 10.75 5.68 13.39
N THR A 43 10.66 5.76 14.71
CA THR A 43 10.20 6.98 15.39
C THR A 43 11.19 8.13 15.20
N GLN A 44 12.49 7.88 15.38
CA GLN A 44 13.53 8.90 15.25
C GLN A 44 13.62 9.50 13.85
N ILE A 45 13.49 8.68 12.80
CA ILE A 45 13.56 9.13 11.40
C ILE A 45 12.19 9.57 10.83
N LEU A 46 11.17 9.72 11.68
CA LEU A 46 9.82 10.11 11.27
C LEU A 46 9.21 9.18 10.20
N PHE A 47 9.60 7.89 10.19
CA PHE A 47 9.15 6.92 9.20
C PHE A 47 7.63 6.81 9.06
N PRO A 48 6.81 6.92 10.12
CA PRO A 48 5.36 6.93 10.01
C PRO A 48 4.82 8.01 9.05
N ILE A 49 5.51 9.13 8.92
CA ILE A 49 5.08 10.26 8.07
C ILE A 49 5.39 10.02 6.59
N TRP A 50 6.56 9.47 6.25
CA TRP A 50 7.00 9.35 4.85
C TRP A 50 7.05 7.90 4.33
N GLY A 51 7.19 6.90 5.19
CA GLY A 51 7.29 5.48 4.81
C GLY A 51 5.97 4.72 4.90
N SER A 52 5.19 4.91 5.97
CA SER A 52 3.89 4.25 6.18
C SER A 52 2.81 4.58 5.12
N PRO A 53 2.85 5.71 4.38
CA PRO A 53 1.92 5.99 3.29
C PRO A 53 1.93 5.02 2.12
N ALA A 54 2.86 4.09 2.04
CA ALA A 54 3.00 3.16 0.92
C ALA A 54 1.73 2.34 0.63
N VAL A 55 1.06 1.79 1.66
CA VAL A 55 -0.19 1.03 1.49
C VAL A 55 -1.35 1.91 1.05
N PRO A 56 -1.63 3.06 1.67
CA PRO A 56 -2.59 4.04 1.14
C PRO A 56 -2.37 4.40 -0.33
N ILE A 57 -1.12 4.59 -0.75
CA ILE A 57 -0.79 4.89 -2.16
C ILE A 57 -1.17 3.72 -3.07
N PHE A 58 -0.87 2.47 -2.71
CA PHE A 58 -1.27 1.31 -3.51
C PHE A 58 -2.79 1.21 -3.67
N LEU A 59 -3.55 1.45 -2.59
CA LEU A 59 -5.02 1.43 -2.65
C LEU A 59 -5.55 2.59 -3.51
N MET A 60 -4.96 3.76 -3.41
CA MET A 60 -5.30 4.91 -4.26
C MET A 60 -5.05 4.63 -5.74
N ILE A 61 -3.92 3.95 -6.08
CA ILE A 61 -3.62 3.49 -7.43
C ILE A 61 -4.66 2.47 -7.91
N GLN A 62 -5.15 1.57 -7.05
CA GLN A 62 -6.22 0.63 -7.40
C GLN A 62 -7.50 1.37 -7.79
N VAL A 63 -7.91 2.35 -7.01
CA VAL A 63 -9.08 3.20 -7.31
C VAL A 63 -8.87 4.00 -8.60
N PHE A 64 -7.69 4.58 -8.78
CA PHE A 64 -7.29 5.26 -10.01
C PHE A 64 -7.46 4.33 -11.22
N HIS A 65 -6.93 3.12 -11.18
CA HIS A 65 -7.06 2.17 -12.28
C HIS A 65 -8.49 1.73 -12.53
N PHE A 66 -9.33 1.70 -11.51
CA PHE A 66 -10.74 1.37 -11.65
C PHE A 66 -11.50 2.47 -12.41
N TYR A 67 -11.29 3.73 -12.06
CA TYR A 67 -12.06 4.85 -12.61
C TYR A 67 -11.43 5.54 -13.84
N LYS A 68 -10.16 5.30 -14.16
CA LYS A 68 -9.47 6.00 -15.26
C LYS A 68 -10.12 5.86 -16.65
N LYS A 69 -10.91 4.81 -16.86
CA LYS A 69 -11.66 4.57 -18.12
C LYS A 69 -13.01 5.28 -18.15
N GLY A 70 -13.38 5.96 -17.08
CA GLY A 70 -14.66 6.61 -16.88
C GLY A 70 -15.54 5.88 -15.86
N ILE A 71 -16.39 6.63 -15.17
CA ILE A 71 -17.20 6.12 -14.05
C ILE A 71 -18.18 5.05 -14.53
N ASP A 72 -18.82 5.27 -15.67
CA ASP A 72 -19.89 4.40 -16.18
C ASP A 72 -19.34 3.09 -16.77
N VAL A 73 -18.12 3.12 -17.28
CA VAL A 73 -17.47 1.98 -17.92
C VAL A 73 -16.71 1.10 -16.92
N ALA A 74 -16.39 1.64 -15.73
CA ALA A 74 -15.63 0.95 -14.71
C ALA A 74 -16.39 -0.30 -14.22
N LYS A 75 -15.85 -1.48 -14.47
CA LYS A 75 -16.38 -2.77 -13.98
C LYS A 75 -15.27 -3.58 -13.34
N PRO A 76 -15.55 -4.28 -12.22
CA PRO A 76 -14.59 -5.21 -11.65
C PRO A 76 -14.39 -6.40 -12.59
N ASP A 77 -13.14 -6.78 -12.80
CA ASP A 77 -12.77 -7.99 -13.53
C ASP A 77 -12.38 -9.07 -12.51
N PHE A 78 -13.37 -9.82 -12.06
CA PHE A 78 -13.19 -10.87 -11.05
C PHE A 78 -12.26 -11.98 -11.51
N CYS A 79 -12.30 -12.35 -12.79
CA CYS A 79 -11.44 -13.39 -13.34
C CYS A 79 -9.97 -12.96 -13.31
N LYS A 80 -9.71 -11.70 -13.67
CA LYS A 80 -8.38 -11.11 -13.60
C LYS A 80 -7.90 -10.93 -12.16
N MET A 81 -8.79 -10.49 -11.26
CA MET A 81 -8.48 -10.37 -9.83
C MET A 81 -8.11 -11.72 -9.24
N TRP A 82 -8.90 -12.76 -9.50
CA TRP A 82 -8.62 -14.12 -9.07
C TRP A 82 -7.24 -14.60 -9.54
N LYS A 83 -7.00 -14.53 -10.85
CA LYS A 83 -5.76 -15.04 -11.45
C LYS A 83 -4.51 -14.26 -11.03
N ARG A 84 -4.62 -12.93 -10.83
CA ARG A 84 -3.46 -12.07 -10.59
C ARG A 84 -3.20 -11.74 -9.14
N VAL A 85 -4.24 -11.78 -8.28
CA VAL A 85 -4.12 -11.37 -6.89
C VAL A 85 -4.48 -12.53 -5.95
N VAL A 86 -5.71 -13.04 -6.01
CA VAL A 86 -6.21 -13.96 -4.99
C VAL A 86 -5.47 -15.31 -5.02
N ARG A 87 -5.42 -15.95 -6.18
CA ARG A 87 -4.78 -17.28 -6.32
C ARG A 87 -3.29 -17.26 -5.95
N PRO A 88 -2.44 -16.34 -6.44
CA PRO A 88 -1.03 -16.30 -6.03
C PRO A 88 -0.86 -16.04 -4.54
N PHE A 89 -1.69 -15.18 -3.94
CA PHE A 89 -1.68 -14.93 -2.51
C PHE A 89 -2.00 -16.19 -1.71
N LEU A 90 -3.10 -16.88 -2.02
CA LEU A 90 -3.47 -18.12 -1.33
C LEU A 90 -2.39 -19.21 -1.45
N ILE A 91 -1.72 -19.33 -2.60
CA ILE A 91 -0.61 -20.27 -2.76
C ILE A 91 0.53 -19.93 -1.79
N VAL A 92 0.90 -18.65 -1.68
CA VAL A 92 1.97 -18.20 -0.76
C VAL A 92 1.55 -18.44 0.70
N GLU A 93 0.32 -18.15 1.08
CA GLU A 93 -0.18 -18.40 2.44
C GLU A 93 -0.17 -19.89 2.79
N VAL A 94 -0.55 -20.76 1.86
CA VAL A 94 -0.45 -22.23 2.06
C VAL A 94 1.00 -22.68 2.23
N ILE A 95 1.94 -22.11 1.48
CA ILE A 95 3.37 -22.40 1.62
C ILE A 95 3.89 -21.94 2.99
N ILE A 96 3.55 -20.69 3.40
CA ILE A 96 3.91 -20.17 4.71
C ILE A 96 3.37 -21.07 5.82
N LEU A 97 2.09 -21.43 5.74
CA LEU A 97 1.46 -22.32 6.71
C LEU A 97 2.17 -23.68 6.78
N ALA A 98 2.48 -24.28 5.63
CA ALA A 98 3.18 -25.56 5.59
C ALA A 98 4.60 -25.50 6.21
N ILE A 99 5.34 -24.42 5.96
CA ILE A 99 6.68 -24.22 6.54
C ILE A 99 6.58 -24.03 8.06
N LEU A 100 5.65 -23.18 8.53
CA LEU A 100 5.46 -22.95 9.96
C LEU A 100 4.99 -24.19 10.70
N LEU A 101 4.08 -24.97 10.11
CA LEU A 101 3.66 -26.26 10.66
C LEU A 101 4.83 -27.22 10.82
N TYR A 102 5.71 -27.28 9.83
CA TYR A 102 6.87 -28.16 9.89
C TYR A 102 7.92 -27.68 10.91
N SER A 103 8.14 -26.37 11.05
CA SER A 103 9.20 -25.81 11.90
C SER A 103 8.79 -25.62 13.36
N GLU A 104 7.55 -25.22 13.62
CA GLU A 104 7.10 -24.87 14.98
C GLU A 104 6.33 -25.99 15.68
N TYR A 105 5.82 -26.99 14.90
CA TYR A 105 5.03 -28.10 15.42
C TYR A 105 5.62 -29.46 15.01
N PRO A 106 6.88 -29.76 15.40
CA PRO A 106 7.54 -31.02 15.03
C PRO A 106 6.82 -32.25 15.59
N ASP A 107 6.06 -32.10 16.68
CA ASP A 107 5.28 -33.16 17.33
C ASP A 107 3.87 -33.37 16.71
N HIS A 108 3.63 -32.81 15.51
CA HIS A 108 2.34 -32.88 14.80
C HIS A 108 1.13 -32.35 15.58
N THR A 109 1.35 -31.46 16.54
CA THR A 109 0.24 -30.79 17.21
C THR A 109 -0.44 -29.82 16.22
N ILE A 110 -1.75 -29.92 16.12
CA ILE A 110 -2.53 -29.04 15.22
C ILE A 110 -2.48 -27.62 15.79
N PRO A 111 -2.06 -26.61 15.01
CA PRO A 111 -2.10 -25.22 15.45
C PRO A 111 -3.49 -24.83 15.92
N SER A 112 -3.57 -24.01 16.91
CA SER A 112 -4.86 -23.48 17.35
C SER A 112 -5.52 -22.66 16.20
N SER A 113 -6.85 -22.58 16.22
CA SER A 113 -7.58 -21.74 15.26
C SER A 113 -7.10 -20.28 15.30
N ARG A 114 -6.58 -19.83 16.46
CA ARG A 114 -5.99 -18.50 16.65
C ARG A 114 -4.69 -18.33 15.86
N ASP A 115 -3.83 -19.35 15.84
CA ASP A 115 -2.55 -19.32 15.12
C ASP A 115 -2.81 -19.31 13.60
N ILE A 116 -3.75 -20.09 13.13
CA ILE A 116 -4.17 -20.11 11.71
C ILE A 116 -4.72 -18.73 11.30
N VAL A 117 -5.61 -18.16 12.12
CA VAL A 117 -6.14 -16.80 11.86
C VAL A 117 -5.02 -15.78 11.88
N TYR A 118 -4.07 -15.86 12.81
CA TYR A 118 -2.92 -14.95 12.85
C TYR A 118 -2.06 -15.04 11.58
N ILE A 119 -1.76 -16.25 11.11
CA ILE A 119 -0.99 -16.48 9.86
C ILE A 119 -1.73 -15.84 8.67
N LEU A 120 -3.02 -16.10 8.51
CA LEU A 120 -3.81 -15.62 7.38
C LEU A 120 -4.09 -14.10 7.41
N THR A 121 -4.03 -13.47 8.58
CA THR A 121 -4.53 -12.10 8.77
C THR A 121 -3.54 -11.16 9.45
N GLY A 122 -2.62 -11.69 10.24
CA GLY A 122 -1.74 -10.95 11.14
C GLY A 122 -0.26 -10.96 10.76
N GLY A 123 0.15 -11.79 9.82
CA GLY A 123 1.53 -11.84 9.32
C GLY A 123 1.97 -10.51 8.68
N PRO A 124 3.29 -10.31 8.46
CA PRO A 124 3.85 -9.05 7.99
C PRO A 124 3.27 -8.61 6.64
N GLY A 125 2.17 -7.84 6.66
CA GLY A 125 1.52 -7.31 5.45
C GLY A 125 0.37 -8.16 4.89
N ALA A 126 0.05 -9.34 5.43
CA ALA A 126 -0.98 -10.26 4.91
C ALA A 126 -2.39 -9.64 4.78
N TYR A 127 -2.67 -8.54 5.46
CA TYR A 127 -3.94 -7.82 5.41
C TYR A 127 -4.22 -7.12 4.06
N TYR A 128 -3.19 -6.75 3.29
CA TYR A 128 -3.36 -5.95 2.08
C TYR A 128 -4.21 -6.63 0.98
N PRO A 129 -4.03 -7.91 0.61
CA PRO A 129 -4.87 -8.56 -0.39
C PRO A 129 -6.35 -8.62 0.01
N TRP A 130 -6.65 -8.77 1.30
CA TRP A 130 -8.02 -8.74 1.80
C TRP A 130 -8.69 -7.38 1.58
N ILE A 131 -7.96 -6.28 1.87
CA ILE A 131 -8.47 -4.92 1.58
C ILE A 131 -8.59 -4.71 0.07
N TYR A 132 -7.62 -5.19 -0.71
CA TYR A 132 -7.66 -5.09 -2.18
C TYR A 132 -8.92 -5.76 -2.75
N ILE A 133 -9.28 -6.95 -2.26
CA ILE A 133 -10.49 -7.68 -2.65
C ILE A 133 -11.75 -6.87 -2.28
N GLN A 134 -11.81 -6.38 -1.03
CA GLN A 134 -12.94 -5.57 -0.55
C GLN A 134 -13.11 -4.32 -1.43
N PHE A 135 -12.03 -3.61 -1.77
CA PHE A 135 -12.09 -2.48 -2.70
C PHE A 135 -12.63 -2.90 -4.07
N ALA A 136 -12.11 -3.98 -4.65
CA ALA A 136 -12.57 -4.44 -5.96
C ALA A 136 -14.08 -4.75 -5.99
N LEU A 137 -14.62 -5.28 -4.88
CA LEU A 137 -16.05 -5.59 -4.73
C LEU A 137 -16.89 -4.34 -4.49
N LEU A 138 -16.39 -3.39 -3.70
CA LEU A 138 -17.16 -2.27 -3.18
C LEU A 138 -17.06 -1.01 -4.06
N LEU A 139 -16.00 -0.81 -4.83
CA LEU A 139 -15.84 0.36 -5.69
C LEU A 139 -17.06 0.64 -6.61
N PRO A 140 -17.73 -0.36 -7.19
CA PRO A 140 -18.97 -0.12 -7.95
C PRO A 140 -20.08 0.55 -7.13
N LEU A 141 -20.20 0.24 -5.83
CA LEU A 141 -21.24 0.79 -4.94
C LEU A 141 -21.00 2.27 -4.64
N PHE A 142 -19.75 2.73 -4.71
CA PHE A 142 -19.41 4.14 -4.48
C PHE A 142 -19.64 5.05 -5.70
N ARG A 143 -20.00 4.50 -6.88
CA ARG A 143 -20.27 5.30 -8.10
C ARG A 143 -21.31 6.42 -7.91
N PRO A 144 -22.46 6.19 -7.28
CA PRO A 144 -23.44 7.27 -7.08
C PRO A 144 -22.83 8.44 -6.33
N PHE A 145 -22.00 8.16 -5.31
CA PHE A 145 -21.40 9.19 -4.46
C PHE A 145 -20.32 10.00 -5.17
N VAL A 146 -19.55 9.38 -6.09
CA VAL A 146 -18.50 10.09 -6.85
C VAL A 146 -19.07 10.85 -8.07
N LYS A 147 -20.28 10.55 -8.53
CA LYS A 147 -20.94 11.26 -9.63
C LYS A 147 -21.52 12.62 -9.24
N VAL A 148 -21.77 12.85 -7.96
CA VAL A 148 -22.31 14.13 -7.49
C VAL A 148 -21.25 15.22 -7.55
N ARG A 149 -21.69 16.48 -7.44
CA ARG A 149 -20.78 17.63 -7.44
C ARG A 149 -19.67 17.42 -6.39
N ASN A 150 -18.41 17.71 -6.76
CA ASN A 150 -17.22 17.42 -5.96
C ASN A 150 -17.32 17.81 -4.48
N VAL A 151 -17.94 18.94 -4.16
CA VAL A 151 -18.09 19.39 -2.76
C VAL A 151 -18.98 18.44 -1.97
N TYR A 152 -20.09 17.99 -2.55
CA TYR A 152 -20.99 17.02 -1.89
C TYR A 152 -20.33 15.66 -1.76
N ALA A 153 -19.61 15.20 -2.81
CA ALA A 153 -18.82 13.97 -2.73
C ALA A 153 -17.79 14.05 -1.60
N LEU A 154 -17.03 15.14 -1.49
CA LEU A 154 -16.08 15.36 -0.41
C LEU A 154 -16.74 15.24 0.97
N ILE A 155 -17.87 15.95 1.19
CA ILE A 155 -18.59 15.91 2.46
C ILE A 155 -19.06 14.48 2.78
N VAL A 156 -19.66 13.79 1.81
CA VAL A 156 -20.13 12.41 2.00
C VAL A 156 -18.98 11.49 2.38
N PHE A 157 -17.84 11.56 1.71
CA PHE A 157 -16.70 10.69 2.02
C PHE A 157 -16.02 11.04 3.35
N ILE A 158 -16.02 12.31 3.77
CA ILE A 158 -15.59 12.71 5.11
C ILE A 158 -16.55 12.10 6.16
N LEU A 159 -17.84 12.27 5.99
CA LEU A 159 -18.86 11.74 6.93
C LEU A 159 -18.79 10.21 7.02
N LEU A 160 -18.70 9.51 5.89
CA LEU A 160 -18.57 8.05 5.86
C LEU A 160 -17.29 7.58 6.55
N SER A 161 -16.16 8.26 6.32
CA SER A 161 -14.88 7.89 6.91
C SER A 161 -14.86 8.13 8.42
N GLN A 162 -15.37 9.29 8.86
CA GLN A 162 -15.46 9.61 10.27
C GLN A 162 -16.46 8.70 11.00
N SER A 163 -17.60 8.40 10.40
CA SER A 163 -18.59 7.47 10.96
C SER A 163 -18.00 6.06 11.11
N ALA A 164 -17.22 5.61 10.12
CA ALA A 164 -16.53 4.32 10.19
C ALA A 164 -15.55 4.25 11.37
N GLU A 165 -14.72 5.30 11.58
CA GLU A 165 -13.81 5.37 12.73
C GLU A 165 -14.57 5.34 14.07
N MET A 166 -15.63 6.14 14.19
CA MET A 166 -16.46 6.19 15.40
C MET A 166 -17.16 4.86 15.68
N ILE A 167 -17.68 4.19 14.64
CA ILE A 167 -18.30 2.86 14.80
C ILE A 167 -17.25 1.86 15.26
N CYS A 168 -16.07 1.82 14.64
CA CYS A 168 -14.99 0.92 15.04
C CYS A 168 -14.56 1.15 16.51
N ALA A 169 -14.48 2.41 16.92
CA ALA A 169 -14.18 2.77 18.31
C ALA A 169 -15.29 2.35 19.26
N PHE A 170 -16.56 2.66 18.93
CA PHE A 170 -17.72 2.36 19.77
C PHE A 170 -17.91 0.86 20.02
N ILE A 171 -17.75 0.02 18.99
CA ILE A 171 -17.86 -1.44 19.13
C ILE A 171 -16.57 -2.10 19.62
N SER A 172 -15.54 -1.31 19.96
CA SER A 172 -14.21 -1.83 20.34
C SER A 172 -13.74 -2.91 19.37
N MET A 173 -13.78 -2.61 18.06
CA MET A 173 -13.47 -3.58 17.00
C MET A 173 -12.12 -4.25 17.25
N PRO A 174 -11.97 -5.58 17.16
CA PRO A 174 -10.69 -6.24 17.30
C PRO A 174 -9.65 -5.68 16.33
N GLU A 175 -8.40 -5.47 16.77
CA GLU A 175 -7.35 -4.86 15.96
C GLU A 175 -7.14 -5.56 14.60
N TRP A 176 -7.11 -6.90 14.60
CA TRP A 176 -6.95 -7.69 13.39
C TRP A 176 -8.07 -7.44 12.37
N LEU A 177 -9.33 -7.30 12.83
CA LEU A 177 -10.48 -7.02 11.99
C LEU A 177 -10.42 -5.59 11.43
N TYR A 178 -10.06 -4.60 12.26
CA TYR A 178 -9.84 -3.23 11.81
C TYR A 178 -8.73 -3.14 10.76
N ARG A 179 -7.62 -3.87 10.96
CA ARG A 179 -6.50 -3.93 10.00
C ARG A 179 -6.92 -4.47 8.65
N MET A 180 -7.80 -5.47 8.62
CA MET A 180 -8.30 -6.11 7.39
C MET A 180 -9.48 -5.38 6.77
N SER A 181 -10.07 -4.38 7.44
CA SER A 181 -11.25 -3.69 6.96
C SER A 181 -10.92 -2.56 5.99
N PHE A 182 -11.71 -2.44 4.93
CA PHE A 182 -11.66 -1.29 4.03
C PHE A 182 -12.15 0.01 4.69
N LEU A 183 -12.84 -0.06 5.83
CA LEU A 183 -13.52 1.08 6.47
C LEU A 183 -12.58 2.25 6.73
N ARG A 184 -11.38 1.99 7.21
CA ARG A 184 -10.38 3.03 7.47
C ARG A 184 -9.81 3.67 6.19
N TYR A 185 -10.06 3.08 5.02
CA TYR A 185 -9.57 3.55 3.72
C TYR A 185 -10.64 4.15 2.81
N ILE A 186 -11.86 4.36 3.31
CA ILE A 186 -12.99 4.88 2.52
C ILE A 186 -12.62 6.20 1.82
N PHE A 187 -11.92 7.10 2.51
CA PHE A 187 -11.54 8.39 1.94
C PHE A 187 -10.55 8.28 0.77
N LEU A 188 -9.76 7.20 0.69
CA LEU A 188 -8.89 6.95 -0.46
C LEU A 188 -9.69 6.71 -1.75
N ILE A 189 -10.93 6.24 -1.65
CA ILE A 189 -11.81 6.07 -2.82
C ILE A 189 -12.07 7.43 -3.47
N TYR A 190 -12.39 8.43 -2.68
CA TYR A 190 -12.57 9.79 -3.17
C TYR A 190 -11.28 10.37 -3.77
N LEU A 191 -10.15 10.25 -3.08
CA LEU A 191 -8.87 10.77 -3.56
C LEU A 191 -8.40 10.06 -4.83
N GLY A 192 -8.50 8.74 -4.90
CA GLY A 192 -8.17 7.97 -6.10
C GLY A 192 -9.09 8.25 -7.28
N PHE A 193 -10.37 8.53 -7.02
CA PHE A 193 -11.31 9.01 -8.02
C PHE A 193 -10.92 10.40 -8.57
N LEU A 194 -10.57 11.36 -7.71
CA LEU A 194 -10.08 12.67 -8.14
C LEU A 194 -8.84 12.54 -9.03
N LEU A 195 -7.91 11.69 -8.62
CA LEU A 195 -6.70 11.39 -9.40
C LEU A 195 -7.03 10.85 -10.80
N ALA A 196 -8.03 9.96 -10.89
CA ALA A 196 -8.43 9.34 -12.15
C ALA A 196 -9.15 10.29 -13.11
N THR A 197 -9.92 11.25 -12.59
CA THR A 197 -10.85 12.05 -13.40
C THR A 197 -10.36 13.48 -13.64
N GLN A 198 -9.70 14.08 -12.66
CA GLN A 198 -9.35 15.50 -12.70
C GLN A 198 -7.84 15.74 -12.64
N GLY A 199 -7.07 14.72 -12.23
CA GLY A 199 -5.70 14.90 -11.78
C GLY A 199 -5.64 15.64 -10.45
N PHE A 200 -4.44 15.87 -9.93
CA PHE A 200 -4.23 16.69 -8.75
C PHE A 200 -3.63 18.03 -9.14
N THR A 201 -4.11 19.11 -8.50
CA THR A 201 -3.53 20.43 -8.61
C THR A 201 -3.06 20.88 -7.24
N LEU A 202 -1.79 21.25 -7.13
CA LEU A 202 -1.26 21.90 -5.94
C LEU A 202 -1.63 23.39 -6.01
N ASN A 203 -2.72 23.75 -5.37
CA ASN A 203 -3.12 25.13 -5.16
C ASN A 203 -3.01 25.49 -3.66
N ARG A 204 -3.24 26.75 -3.31
CA ARG A 204 -3.14 27.19 -1.90
C ARG A 204 -4.04 26.39 -0.94
N LYS A 205 -5.25 26.01 -1.39
CA LYS A 205 -6.18 25.20 -0.58
C LYS A 205 -5.67 23.78 -0.36
N ALA A 206 -5.20 23.13 -1.43
CA ALA A 206 -4.61 21.81 -1.34
C ALA A 206 -3.35 21.79 -0.46
N LEU A 207 -2.51 22.84 -0.56
CA LEU A 207 -1.34 22.98 0.30
C LEU A 207 -1.74 23.16 1.77
N LEU A 208 -2.71 24.02 2.07
CA LEU A 208 -3.19 24.23 3.45
C LEU A 208 -3.77 22.93 4.02
N LEU A 209 -4.62 22.24 3.26
CA LEU A 209 -5.17 20.95 3.68
C LEU A 209 -4.08 19.89 3.89
N SER A 210 -3.04 19.90 3.07
CA SER A 210 -1.88 19.00 3.26
C SER A 210 -1.12 19.32 4.53
N ILE A 211 -0.93 20.59 4.87
CA ILE A 211 -0.29 21.02 6.13
C ILE A 211 -1.11 20.55 7.34
N VAL A 212 -2.44 20.74 7.32
CA VAL A 212 -3.34 20.25 8.38
C VAL A 212 -3.26 18.73 8.49
N SER A 213 -3.22 18.03 7.35
CA SER A 213 -3.12 16.57 7.30
C SER A 213 -1.80 16.05 7.87
N VAL A 214 -0.66 16.68 7.55
CA VAL A 214 0.65 16.37 8.14
C VAL A 214 0.65 16.63 9.64
N ALA A 215 0.12 17.77 10.08
CA ALA A 215 -0.01 18.09 11.50
C ALA A 215 -0.85 17.04 12.23
N SER A 216 -1.96 16.57 11.64
CA SER A 216 -2.76 15.48 12.20
C SER A 216 -1.97 14.17 12.29
N ALA A 217 -1.17 13.83 11.27
CA ALA A 217 -0.32 12.65 11.29
C ALA A 217 0.73 12.72 12.41
N PHE A 218 1.32 13.89 12.65
CA PHE A 218 2.22 14.11 13.79
C PHE A 218 1.50 13.96 15.13
N LEU A 219 0.34 14.58 15.30
CA LEU A 219 -0.46 14.46 16.51
C LEU A 219 -0.82 13.00 16.82
N PHE A 220 -1.29 12.24 15.83
CA PHE A 220 -1.62 10.83 16.01
C PHE A 220 -0.40 9.95 16.31
N SER A 221 0.77 10.27 15.75
CA SER A 221 1.96 9.43 15.92
C SER A 221 2.76 9.72 17.17
N TYR A 222 2.79 10.98 17.63
CA TYR A 222 3.74 11.45 18.65
C TYR A 222 3.09 12.12 19.86
N SER A 223 1.78 12.43 19.81
CA SER A 223 1.05 12.97 20.95
C SER A 223 0.71 11.89 21.96
N SER A 224 0.71 12.26 23.24
CA SER A 224 0.12 11.48 24.33
C SER A 224 -1.39 11.66 24.46
N PHE A 225 -1.98 12.54 23.63
CA PHE A 225 -3.41 12.80 23.65
C PHE A 225 -4.20 11.58 23.19
N ASP A 226 -5.23 11.21 23.95
CA ASP A 226 -6.15 10.14 23.57
C ASP A 226 -7.23 10.71 22.64
N PHE A 227 -7.20 10.30 21.37
CA PHE A 227 -8.18 10.67 20.36
C PHE A 227 -9.43 9.77 20.37
N SER A 228 -9.49 8.76 21.25
CA SER A 228 -10.71 7.98 21.51
C SER A 228 -11.77 8.89 22.18
N PRO A 229 -13.04 8.82 21.81
CA PRO A 229 -13.68 7.87 20.90
C PRO A 229 -13.79 8.36 19.44
N TYR A 230 -13.13 9.43 19.05
CA TYR A 230 -13.31 10.07 17.74
C TYR A 230 -12.62 9.30 16.61
N PHE A 231 -11.49 8.65 16.93
CA PHE A 231 -10.74 7.82 16.02
C PHE A 231 -10.42 6.50 16.68
N TYR A 232 -10.50 5.41 15.92
CA TYR A 232 -10.04 4.11 16.39
C TYR A 232 -8.52 4.09 16.36
N HIS A 233 -7.91 4.51 17.48
CA HIS A 233 -6.49 4.75 17.58
C HIS A 233 -5.73 3.46 17.90
N VAL A 234 -5.10 2.88 16.89
CA VAL A 234 -4.03 1.90 17.06
C VAL A 234 -2.70 2.60 16.80
N LYS A 235 -1.89 2.78 17.83
CA LYS A 235 -0.65 3.59 17.81
C LYS A 235 0.27 3.29 16.62
N ALA A 236 0.40 2.02 16.23
CA ALA A 236 1.21 1.60 15.07
C ALA A 236 0.63 2.02 13.71
N TRP A 237 -0.63 2.49 13.64
CA TRP A 237 -1.37 2.78 12.42
C TRP A 237 -1.91 4.21 12.39
N SER A 238 -1.43 5.06 13.27
CA SER A 238 -1.91 6.42 13.48
C SER A 238 -1.93 7.27 12.20
N THR A 239 -0.99 7.06 11.28
CA THR A 239 -0.94 7.77 9.98
C THR A 239 -1.90 7.21 8.93
N CYS A 240 -2.63 6.14 9.22
CA CYS A 240 -3.60 5.53 8.31
C CYS A 240 -5.04 5.96 8.58
N HIS A 241 -5.28 7.09 9.24
CA HIS A 241 -6.60 7.70 9.38
C HIS A 241 -6.93 8.59 8.17
N TRP A 242 -8.20 8.72 7.87
CA TRP A 242 -8.68 9.42 6.66
C TRP A 242 -8.12 10.85 6.51
N ILE A 243 -8.01 11.59 7.61
CA ILE A 243 -7.49 12.96 7.61
C ILE A 243 -6.02 13.02 7.16
N CYS A 244 -5.25 11.95 7.41
CA CYS A 244 -3.84 11.85 7.01
C CYS A 244 -3.65 11.58 5.53
N TYR A 245 -4.67 11.16 4.78
CA TYR A 245 -4.51 10.81 3.36
C TYR A 245 -4.38 12.03 2.44
N VAL A 246 -4.77 13.22 2.91
CA VAL A 246 -4.74 14.45 2.12
C VAL A 246 -3.30 14.82 1.73
N TYR A 247 -2.35 14.77 2.68
CA TYR A 247 -0.96 15.09 2.35
C TYR A 247 -0.31 14.02 1.46
N ILE A 248 -0.75 12.76 1.59
CA ILE A 248 -0.28 11.68 0.71
C ILE A 248 -0.67 11.98 -0.73
N ALA A 249 -1.93 12.35 -0.97
CA ALA A 249 -2.45 12.64 -2.29
C ALA A 249 -1.84 13.94 -2.89
N PHE A 250 -1.87 15.03 -2.15
CA PHE A 250 -1.54 16.37 -2.67
C PHE A 250 -0.12 16.81 -2.39
N PHE A 251 0.64 16.11 -1.61
CA PHE A 251 2.04 16.43 -1.34
C PHE A 251 2.98 15.30 -1.75
N ILE A 252 2.89 14.10 -1.15
CA ILE A 252 3.83 13.02 -1.44
C ILE A 252 3.77 12.59 -2.90
N ILE A 253 2.58 12.27 -3.43
CA ILE A 253 2.44 11.82 -4.83
C ILE A 253 2.89 12.91 -5.80
N LEU A 254 2.56 14.18 -5.52
CA LEU A 254 2.97 15.30 -6.37
C LEU A 254 4.48 15.53 -6.32
N CYS A 255 5.10 15.51 -5.15
CA CYS A 255 6.56 15.59 -5.02
C CYS A 255 7.24 14.45 -5.79
N LEU A 256 6.77 13.21 -5.65
CA LEU A 256 7.31 12.07 -6.40
C LEU A 256 7.11 12.22 -7.91
N LYS A 257 6.00 12.80 -8.36
CA LYS A 257 5.80 13.08 -9.79
C LYS A 257 6.78 14.14 -10.29
N VAL A 258 6.97 15.21 -9.55
CA VAL A 258 7.97 16.24 -9.88
C VAL A 258 9.37 15.63 -9.94
N ILE A 259 9.78 14.91 -8.90
CA ILE A 259 11.07 14.21 -8.90
C ILE A 259 11.20 13.31 -10.12
N TYR A 260 10.18 12.49 -10.41
CA TYR A 260 10.18 11.60 -11.56
C TYR A 260 10.38 12.33 -12.89
N THR A 261 9.80 13.52 -13.08
CA THR A 261 10.00 14.30 -14.33
C THR A 261 11.46 14.67 -14.56
N TYR A 262 12.26 14.86 -13.50
CA TYR A 262 13.68 15.17 -13.59
C TYR A 262 14.56 13.93 -13.74
N ILE A 263 14.15 12.80 -13.15
CA ILE A 263 14.99 11.60 -13.08
C ILE A 263 14.56 10.47 -14.03
N ASN A 264 13.50 10.64 -14.83
CA ASN A 264 12.92 9.57 -15.65
C ASN A 264 13.91 8.97 -16.68
N ASN A 265 14.91 9.73 -17.10
CA ASN A 265 15.95 9.31 -18.04
C ASN A 265 17.15 8.62 -17.35
N TYR A 266 17.21 8.58 -16.03
CA TYR A 266 18.32 7.96 -15.30
C TYR A 266 18.07 6.48 -15.04
N VAL A 267 19.15 5.70 -14.97
CA VAL A 267 19.14 4.26 -14.68
C VAL A 267 18.38 3.96 -13.37
N PHE A 268 18.55 4.79 -12.36
CA PHE A 268 17.83 4.64 -11.08
C PHE A 268 16.30 4.62 -11.28
N SER A 269 15.76 5.55 -12.04
CA SER A 269 14.33 5.59 -12.33
C SER A 269 13.86 4.36 -13.09
N ALA A 270 14.64 3.88 -14.05
CA ALA A 270 14.34 2.66 -14.80
C ALA A 270 14.30 1.42 -13.88
N VAL A 271 15.26 1.30 -12.96
CA VAL A 271 15.31 0.21 -11.97
C VAL A 271 14.08 0.26 -11.05
N ILE A 272 13.75 1.43 -10.46
CA ILE A 272 12.58 1.58 -9.59
C ILE A 272 11.27 1.28 -10.36
N THR A 273 11.16 1.74 -11.60
CA THR A 273 10.00 1.44 -12.46
C THR A 273 9.88 -0.07 -12.72
N GLN A 274 10.99 -0.75 -12.94
CA GLN A 274 11.01 -2.22 -13.11
C GLN A 274 10.59 -2.96 -11.83
N ILE A 275 11.07 -2.51 -10.67
CA ILE A 275 10.63 -3.01 -9.35
C ILE A 275 9.12 -2.83 -9.21
N GLY A 276 8.59 -1.65 -9.55
CA GLY A 276 7.17 -1.36 -9.46
C GLY A 276 6.29 -2.18 -10.40
N LYS A 277 6.80 -2.51 -11.58
CA LYS A 277 6.11 -3.40 -12.53
C LYS A 277 5.86 -4.79 -11.93
N TYR A 278 6.75 -5.27 -11.07
CA TYR A 278 6.65 -6.56 -10.38
C TYR A 278 6.37 -6.41 -8.87
N SER A 279 5.85 -5.26 -8.46
CA SER A 279 5.64 -4.95 -7.04
C SER A 279 4.76 -5.97 -6.31
N TYR A 280 3.78 -6.58 -6.98
CA TYR A 280 2.93 -7.58 -6.36
C TYR A 280 3.65 -8.91 -6.13
N GLU A 281 4.43 -9.37 -7.07
CA GLU A 281 5.25 -10.58 -6.91
C GLU A 281 6.34 -10.38 -5.83
N ILE A 282 6.94 -9.19 -5.79
CA ILE A 282 7.90 -8.81 -4.73
C ILE A 282 7.18 -8.80 -3.37
N TYR A 283 5.97 -8.25 -3.31
CA TYR A 283 5.16 -8.28 -2.10
C TYR A 283 4.86 -9.72 -1.63
N LEU A 284 4.48 -10.62 -2.51
CA LEU A 284 4.24 -12.02 -2.15
C LEU A 284 5.52 -12.71 -1.66
N PHE A 285 6.65 -12.47 -2.31
CA PHE A 285 7.93 -13.02 -1.89
C PHE A 285 8.39 -12.43 -0.54
N GLN A 286 8.14 -11.14 -0.30
CA GLN A 286 8.38 -10.49 0.98
C GLN A 286 7.56 -11.13 2.12
N LEU A 287 6.28 -11.46 1.90
CA LEU A 287 5.49 -12.19 2.89
C LEU A 287 6.17 -13.49 3.30
N LEU A 288 6.57 -14.29 2.32
CA LEU A 288 7.28 -15.55 2.55
C LEU A 288 8.61 -15.33 3.30
N TYR A 289 9.40 -14.33 2.88
CA TYR A 289 10.69 -14.02 3.48
C TYR A 289 10.55 -13.63 4.95
N PHE A 290 9.70 -12.67 5.28
CA PHE A 290 9.55 -12.20 6.66
C PHE A 290 8.83 -13.20 7.56
N SER A 291 7.96 -14.03 7.03
CA SER A 291 7.26 -15.03 7.83
C SER A 291 8.11 -16.28 8.13
N CYS A 292 9.05 -16.65 7.24
CA CYS A 292 9.71 -17.96 7.35
C CYS A 292 11.24 -17.88 7.40
N PHE A 293 11.87 -16.87 6.81
CA PHE A 293 13.32 -16.89 6.58
C PHE A 293 14.10 -15.77 7.24
N SER A 294 13.48 -14.63 7.55
CA SER A 294 14.20 -13.45 8.04
C SER A 294 14.96 -13.73 9.34
N GLU A 295 14.31 -14.37 10.29
CA GLU A 295 14.89 -14.67 11.61
C GLU A 295 16.02 -15.69 11.50
N PHE A 296 15.84 -16.73 10.70
CA PHE A 296 16.90 -17.71 10.41
C PHE A 296 18.13 -17.04 9.80
N ILE A 297 17.97 -16.17 8.81
CA ILE A 297 19.10 -15.49 8.17
C ILE A 297 19.80 -14.54 9.14
N ILE A 298 19.05 -13.76 9.92
CA ILE A 298 19.61 -12.85 10.92
C ILE A 298 20.46 -13.61 11.95
N ASN A 299 19.95 -14.74 12.45
CA ASN A 299 20.62 -15.57 13.43
C ASN A 299 21.84 -16.27 12.85
N GLN A 300 21.71 -16.88 11.66
CA GLN A 300 22.80 -17.62 11.00
C GLN A 300 24.02 -16.74 10.71
N PHE A 301 23.82 -15.49 10.36
CA PHE A 301 24.91 -14.56 10.07
C PHE A 301 25.31 -13.68 11.26
N SER A 302 24.70 -13.88 12.44
CA SER A 302 24.98 -13.11 13.67
C SER A 302 24.96 -11.59 13.43
N ILE A 303 23.92 -11.11 12.74
CA ILE A 303 23.76 -9.70 12.33
C ILE A 303 22.69 -8.95 13.13
N GLN A 304 22.21 -9.49 14.28
CA GLN A 304 21.10 -8.93 15.06
C GLN A 304 21.27 -7.43 15.37
N ASP A 305 22.50 -7.02 15.68
CA ASP A 305 22.80 -5.63 16.07
C ASP A 305 23.18 -4.73 14.87
N LYS A 306 23.18 -5.28 13.64
CA LYS A 306 23.63 -4.58 12.43
C LYS A 306 22.44 -4.12 11.56
N THR A 307 21.62 -3.21 12.07
CA THR A 307 20.37 -2.74 11.42
C THR A 307 20.55 -2.40 9.94
N LEU A 308 21.61 -1.67 9.56
CA LEU A 308 21.83 -1.29 8.15
C LEU A 308 22.09 -2.50 7.26
N ILE A 309 22.80 -3.51 7.77
CA ILE A 309 23.10 -4.75 7.04
C ILE A 309 21.80 -5.55 6.87
N ILE A 310 20.98 -5.65 7.93
CA ILE A 310 19.66 -6.31 7.86
C ILE A 310 18.78 -5.66 6.80
N ILE A 311 18.68 -4.33 6.83
CA ILE A 311 17.92 -3.56 5.84
C ILE A 311 18.40 -3.87 4.42
N PHE A 312 19.70 -3.80 4.19
CA PHE A 312 20.29 -4.02 2.87
C PHE A 312 20.07 -5.44 2.38
N ILE A 313 20.42 -6.45 3.17
CA ILE A 313 20.26 -7.87 2.82
C ILE A 313 18.78 -8.21 2.58
N SER A 314 17.89 -7.84 3.50
CA SER A 314 16.44 -8.13 3.36
C SER A 314 15.84 -7.48 2.12
N THR A 315 16.25 -6.23 1.82
CA THR A 315 15.78 -5.54 0.62
C THR A 315 16.25 -6.26 -0.65
N LEU A 316 17.52 -6.64 -0.73
CA LEU A 316 18.05 -7.38 -1.87
C LEU A 316 17.40 -8.76 -2.02
N LEU A 317 17.27 -9.51 -0.93
CA LEU A 317 16.65 -10.84 -0.94
C LEU A 317 15.16 -10.80 -1.33
N CYS A 318 14.42 -9.77 -0.98
CA CYS A 318 13.03 -9.62 -1.41
C CYS A 318 12.89 -9.25 -2.89
N ILE A 319 13.82 -8.50 -3.47
CA ILE A 319 13.68 -7.92 -4.81
C ILE A 319 14.39 -8.75 -5.89
N ILE A 320 15.64 -9.11 -5.66
CA ILE A 320 16.51 -9.72 -6.70
C ILE A 320 15.95 -11.05 -7.22
N PRO A 321 15.53 -12.01 -6.38
CA PRO A 321 15.04 -13.30 -6.85
C PRO A 321 13.84 -13.15 -7.80
N VAL A 322 12.94 -12.22 -7.50
CA VAL A 322 11.75 -11.97 -8.32
C VAL A 322 12.15 -11.38 -9.68
N LEU A 323 13.06 -10.42 -9.71
CA LEU A 323 13.52 -9.81 -10.95
C LEU A 323 14.26 -10.82 -11.83
N LEU A 324 15.16 -11.63 -11.26
CA LEU A 324 15.89 -12.68 -11.98
C LEU A 324 14.92 -13.73 -12.56
N TYR A 325 13.96 -14.21 -11.77
CA TYR A 325 12.93 -15.15 -12.21
C TYR A 325 12.14 -14.60 -13.41
N LYS A 326 11.71 -13.33 -13.35
CA LYS A 326 10.98 -12.69 -14.46
C LYS A 326 11.83 -12.52 -15.71
N GLN A 327 13.11 -12.22 -15.58
CA GLN A 327 14.04 -12.14 -16.71
C GLN A 327 14.22 -13.53 -17.37
N LEU A 328 14.38 -14.58 -16.59
CA LEU A 328 14.53 -15.96 -17.10
C LEU A 328 13.28 -16.39 -17.88
N ILE A 329 12.09 -16.21 -17.32
CA ILE A 329 10.84 -16.53 -18.03
C ILE A 329 10.70 -15.72 -19.32
N GLY A 330 11.05 -14.43 -19.29
CA GLY A 330 11.03 -13.58 -20.47
C GLY A 330 11.92 -14.11 -21.60
N LYS A 331 13.13 -14.55 -21.26
CA LYS A 331 14.07 -15.16 -22.24
C LYS A 331 13.55 -16.48 -22.80
N LEU A 332 12.95 -17.35 -21.97
CA LEU A 332 12.38 -18.62 -22.40
C LEU A 332 11.23 -18.42 -23.39
N LYS A 333 10.29 -17.53 -23.08
CA LYS A 333 9.17 -17.21 -23.99
C LYS A 333 9.60 -16.61 -25.31
N ASN A 334 10.68 -15.83 -25.35
CA ASN A 334 11.22 -15.29 -26.59
C ASN A 334 11.88 -16.38 -27.44
N LYS A 335 12.55 -17.35 -26.84
CA LYS A 335 13.10 -18.52 -27.56
C LYS A 335 12.00 -19.36 -28.23
N GLU A 336 10.90 -19.64 -27.51
CA GLU A 336 9.77 -20.39 -28.07
C GLU A 336 9.06 -19.67 -29.23
N LYS A 337 9.13 -18.32 -29.29
CA LYS A 337 8.58 -17.54 -30.42
C LYS A 337 9.48 -17.54 -31.65
N ILE A 338 10.78 -17.77 -31.50
CA ILE A 338 11.75 -17.80 -32.59
C ILE A 338 11.79 -19.20 -33.24
N THR A 339 11.41 -20.23 -32.47
CA THR A 339 11.39 -21.64 -32.95
C THR A 339 10.06 -22.07 -33.54
N LYS A 340 9.06 -21.23 -33.49
CA LYS A 340 7.76 -21.35 -34.23
C LYS A 340 7.72 -20.43 -35.43
#